data_3a57fa9d75b04d1309cc8358d2ee4384
#
_entry.id   3a57fa9d75b04d1309cc8358d2ee4384
#
_cell.length_a   1.000
_cell.length_b   1.000
_cell.length_c   1.000
_cell.angle_alpha   90.00
_cell.angle_beta   90.00
_cell.angle_gamma   90.00
#
_symmetry.space_group_name_H-M   'P 1'
#
loop_
_entity.id
_entity.type
_entity.pdbx_description
1 polymer ?
#
loop_
_entity_poly.entity_id
_entity_poly.type
_entity_poly.pdbx_seq_one_letter_code
_entity_poly.pdbx_strand_id
1 'polypeptide(L)'
;ELEMLSTQMEKAASKPVSPDKKILELIMTHLDAIKMVVYRNGTLRADFFRDIWRVEAMRKEFDRKEIALFCRVLHEGKEQNLFDIDNVEITADILHYCIKGIEVPYIRGQIGEELDDETGWRYVPRLCMAH
;
A
#
# COMPACT_ATOMS: atom_id res chain seq x y z
N GLU A 1 -3.39 10.50 12.65
CA GLU A 1 -3.88 9.41 11.82
C GLU A 1 -2.80 8.72 10.98
N LEU A 2 -1.78 9.47 10.53
CA LEU A 2 -0.67 8.85 9.80
C LEU A 2 0.14 7.91 10.68
N GLU A 3 0.28 8.23 11.97
CA GLU A 3 0.97 7.35 12.91
C GLU A 3 0.21 6.04 13.10
N MET A 4 -1.12 6.12 13.19
CA MET A 4 -1.96 4.94 13.31
C MET A 4 -1.82 4.07 12.06
N LEU A 5 -1.84 4.69 10.88
CA LEU A 5 -1.66 3.98 9.64
C LEU A 5 -0.29 3.30 9.57
N SER A 6 0.77 4.00 9.97
CA SER A 6 2.12 3.42 10.01
C SER A 6 2.17 2.19 10.92
N THR A 7 1.52 2.25 12.08
CA THR A 7 1.45 1.12 13.02
C THR A 7 0.73 -0.06 12.40
N GLN A 8 -0.39 0.18 11.73
CA GLN A 8 -1.15 -0.88 11.07
C GLN A 8 -0.36 -1.52 9.94
N MET A 9 0.38 -0.72 9.18
CA MET A 9 1.20 -1.24 8.10
C MET A 9 2.38 -2.07 8.63
N GLU A 10 2.99 -1.65 9.74
CA GLU A 10 4.05 -2.44 10.36
C GLU A 10 3.52 -3.80 10.83
N LYS A 11 2.32 -3.84 11.39
CA LYS A 11 1.68 -5.09 11.77
C LYS A 11 1.44 -5.99 10.57
N ALA A 12 0.98 -5.42 9.46
CA ALA A 12 0.74 -6.18 8.23
C ALA A 12 2.04 -6.79 7.69
N ALA A 13 3.13 -6.04 7.70
CA ALA A 13 4.42 -6.50 7.22
C ALA A 13 5.03 -7.59 8.13
N SER A 14 4.59 -7.65 9.39
CA SER A 14 5.13 -8.58 10.38
C SER A 14 4.28 -9.82 10.57
N LYS A 15 3.18 -9.98 9.84
CA LYS A 15 2.33 -11.16 9.94
C LYS A 15 3.08 -12.41 9.48
N PRO A 16 2.79 -13.58 10.09
CA PRO A 16 3.44 -14.84 9.69
C PRO A 16 2.80 -15.43 8.43
N VAL A 17 2.83 -14.67 7.35
CA VAL A 17 2.30 -15.07 6.05
C VAL A 17 3.37 -14.87 4.98
N SER A 18 3.13 -15.41 3.79
CA SER A 18 4.09 -15.30 2.69
C SER A 18 4.26 -13.85 2.23
N PRO A 19 5.42 -13.49 1.64
CA PRO A 19 5.68 -12.12 1.19
C PRO A 19 4.66 -11.56 0.20
N ASP A 20 4.14 -12.40 -0.72
CA ASP A 20 3.11 -11.96 -1.65
C ASP A 20 1.84 -11.51 -0.92
N LYS A 21 1.44 -12.24 0.12
CA LYS A 21 0.29 -11.87 0.94
C LYS A 21 0.58 -10.61 1.76
N LYS A 22 1.81 -10.43 2.22
CA LYS A 22 2.20 -9.21 2.94
C LYS A 22 2.08 -7.98 2.05
N ILE A 23 2.49 -8.08 0.78
CA ILE A 23 2.34 -6.97 -0.17
C ILE A 23 0.88 -6.57 -0.29
N LEU A 24 -0.01 -7.54 -0.49
CA LEU A 24 -1.44 -7.27 -0.59
C LEU A 24 -2.01 -6.67 0.68
N GLU A 25 -1.60 -7.19 1.83
CA GLU A 25 -2.03 -6.65 3.13
C GLU A 25 -1.58 -5.20 3.29
N LEU A 26 -0.36 -4.86 2.88
CA LEU A 26 0.14 -3.50 2.96
C LEU A 26 -0.68 -2.57 2.08
N ILE A 27 -0.95 -2.97 0.84
CA ILE A 27 -1.75 -2.17 -0.10
C ILE A 27 -3.16 -1.95 0.46
N MET A 28 -3.83 -3.02 0.86
CA MET A 28 -5.20 -2.92 1.34
C MET A 28 -5.29 -2.16 2.66
N THR A 29 -4.33 -2.34 3.55
CA THR A 29 -4.28 -1.59 4.81
C THR A 29 -4.22 -0.09 4.55
N HIS A 30 -3.36 0.33 3.61
CA HIS A 30 -3.24 1.74 3.23
C HIS A 30 -4.57 2.27 2.66
N LEU A 31 -5.11 1.57 1.67
CA LEU A 31 -6.32 2.02 0.97
C LEU A 31 -7.54 2.04 1.88
N ASP A 32 -7.72 1.00 2.69
CA ASP A 32 -8.85 0.94 3.61
C ASP A 32 -8.76 2.00 4.70
N ALA A 33 -7.56 2.29 5.19
CA ALA A 33 -7.38 3.33 6.20
C ALA A 33 -7.75 4.71 5.65
N ILE A 34 -7.31 5.04 4.44
CA ILE A 34 -7.66 6.31 3.80
C ILE A 34 -9.16 6.38 3.55
N LYS A 35 -9.76 5.30 3.08
CA LYS A 35 -11.20 5.23 2.84
C LYS A 35 -11.99 5.47 4.13
N MET A 36 -11.57 4.88 5.24
CA MET A 36 -12.22 5.09 6.54
C MET A 36 -12.12 6.53 7.01
N VAL A 37 -10.97 7.18 6.78
CA VAL A 37 -10.80 8.60 7.14
C VAL A 37 -11.80 9.46 6.36
N VAL A 38 -11.93 9.20 5.05
CA VAL A 38 -12.87 9.94 4.21
C VAL A 38 -14.30 9.73 4.68
N TYR A 39 -14.70 8.49 4.96
CA TYR A 39 -16.05 8.20 5.45
C TYR A 39 -16.36 8.91 6.77
N ARG A 40 -15.40 8.93 7.69
CA ARG A 40 -15.59 9.61 8.98
C ARG A 40 -15.74 11.12 8.81
N ASN A 41 -15.06 11.70 7.83
CA ASN A 41 -15.11 13.15 7.57
C ASN A 41 -16.18 13.54 6.55
N GLY A 42 -16.78 12.57 5.89
CA GLY A 42 -17.90 12.81 4.98
C GLY A 42 -17.57 13.58 3.71
N THR A 43 -16.32 13.50 3.23
CA THR A 43 -15.93 14.29 2.06
C THR A 43 -14.95 13.54 1.16
N LEU A 44 -15.07 13.78 -0.16
CA LEU A 44 -14.16 13.29 -1.19
C LEU A 44 -13.52 14.45 -1.95
N ARG A 45 -13.56 15.66 -1.39
CA ARG A 45 -13.04 16.84 -2.07
C ARG A 45 -11.52 16.78 -2.18
N ALA A 46 -11.00 17.33 -3.28
CA ALA A 46 -9.55 17.35 -3.53
C ALA A 46 -8.79 18.09 -2.44
N ASP A 47 -9.34 19.16 -1.89
CA ASP A 47 -8.71 19.91 -0.81
C ASP A 47 -8.62 19.10 0.48
N PHE A 48 -9.57 18.19 0.72
CA PHE A 48 -9.52 17.29 1.88
C PHE A 48 -8.29 16.37 1.79
N PHE A 49 -8.05 15.79 0.61
CA PHE A 49 -6.87 14.95 0.42
C PHE A 49 -5.59 15.77 0.56
N ARG A 50 -5.60 17.00 0.06
CA ARG A 50 -4.47 17.90 0.22
C ARG A 50 -4.22 18.22 1.69
N ASP A 51 -5.29 18.43 2.46
CA ASP A 51 -5.19 18.75 3.88
C ASP A 51 -4.66 17.58 4.71
N ILE A 52 -5.04 16.34 4.36
CA ILE A 52 -4.48 15.15 5.02
C ILE A 52 -2.97 15.09 4.83
N TRP A 53 -2.47 15.47 3.65
CA TRP A 53 -1.07 15.34 3.28
C TRP A 53 -0.31 16.66 3.31
N ARG A 54 -0.91 17.74 3.80
CA ARG A 54 -0.29 19.07 3.71
C ARG A 54 0.88 19.28 4.66
N VAL A 55 0.93 18.56 5.77
CA VAL A 55 2.07 18.65 6.69
C VAL A 55 3.20 17.84 6.07
N GLU A 56 4.00 18.52 5.27
CA GLU A 56 4.97 17.87 4.39
C GLU A 56 5.96 16.99 5.13
N ALA A 57 6.43 17.42 6.30
CA ALA A 57 7.38 16.63 7.08
C ALA A 57 6.78 15.30 7.52
N MET A 58 5.52 15.31 7.98
CA MET A 58 4.82 14.09 8.39
C MET A 58 4.55 13.18 7.21
N ARG A 59 4.17 13.78 6.08
CA ARG A 59 3.93 13.03 4.85
C ARG A 59 5.22 12.35 4.36
N LYS A 60 6.32 13.08 4.35
CA LYS A 60 7.61 12.52 3.93
C LYS A 60 8.04 11.38 4.83
N GLU A 61 7.84 11.52 6.13
CA GLU A 61 8.16 10.47 7.08
C GLU A 61 7.29 9.23 6.86
N PHE A 62 5.99 9.41 6.63
CA PHE A 62 5.10 8.31 6.31
C PHE A 62 5.52 7.62 5.00
N ASP A 63 5.80 8.41 3.96
CA ASP A 63 6.20 7.86 2.66
C ASP A 63 7.49 7.05 2.80
N ARG A 64 8.45 7.56 3.55
CA ARG A 64 9.71 6.87 3.79
C ARG A 64 9.50 5.53 4.50
N LYS A 65 8.66 5.53 5.52
CA LYS A 65 8.35 4.30 6.28
C LYS A 65 7.62 3.28 5.40
N GLU A 66 6.67 3.74 4.60
CA GLU A 66 5.92 2.85 3.72
C GLU A 66 6.84 2.21 2.68
N ILE A 67 7.68 3.01 2.03
CA ILE A 67 8.63 2.49 1.04
C ILE A 67 9.58 1.50 1.70
N ALA A 68 10.05 1.79 2.91
CA ALA A 68 10.92 0.88 3.65
C ALA A 68 10.25 -0.47 3.94
N LEU A 69 8.97 -0.45 4.29
CA LEU A 69 8.20 -1.69 4.52
C LEU A 69 8.08 -2.51 3.24
N PHE A 70 7.78 -1.87 2.13
CA PHE A 70 7.74 -2.56 0.84
C PHE A 70 9.11 -3.16 0.49
N CYS A 71 10.18 -2.40 0.69
CA CYS A 71 11.53 -2.92 0.45
C CYS A 71 11.80 -4.17 1.28
N ARG A 72 11.44 -4.13 2.57
CA ARG A 72 11.67 -5.27 3.46
C ARG A 72 10.94 -6.52 2.98
N VAL A 73 9.68 -6.38 2.61
CA VAL A 73 8.87 -7.51 2.16
C VAL A 73 9.33 -8.01 0.78
N LEU A 74 9.70 -7.09 -0.11
CA LEU A 74 10.21 -7.47 -1.43
C LEU A 74 11.54 -8.23 -1.32
N HIS A 75 12.44 -7.80 -0.44
CA HIS A 75 13.68 -8.54 -0.17
C HIS A 75 13.39 -9.92 0.37
N GLU A 76 12.45 -10.03 1.30
CA GLU A 76 12.04 -11.32 1.86
C GLU A 76 11.56 -12.25 0.75
N GLY A 77 10.71 -11.77 -0.15
CA GLY A 77 10.21 -12.56 -1.26
C GLY A 77 11.28 -12.93 -2.27
N LYS A 78 12.23 -12.03 -2.49
CA LYS A 78 13.37 -12.31 -3.37
C LYS A 78 14.27 -13.40 -2.80
N GLU A 79 14.56 -13.33 -1.51
CA GLU A 79 15.38 -14.35 -0.82
C GLU A 79 14.72 -15.73 -0.84
N GLN A 80 13.38 -15.77 -0.80
CA GLN A 80 12.63 -17.01 -0.86
C GLN A 80 12.38 -17.49 -2.29
N ASN A 81 12.92 -16.80 -3.28
CA ASN A 81 12.74 -17.09 -4.71
C ASN A 81 11.26 -17.00 -5.14
N LEU A 82 10.46 -16.28 -4.39
CA LEU A 82 9.04 -16.04 -4.71
C LEU A 82 8.90 -14.90 -5.72
N PHE A 83 9.76 -13.88 -5.62
CA PHE A 83 9.74 -12.72 -6.50
C PHE A 83 10.97 -12.67 -7.39
N ASP A 84 10.74 -12.32 -8.67
CA ASP A 84 11.80 -12.07 -9.63
C ASP A 84 11.91 -10.55 -9.82
N ILE A 85 12.77 -9.93 -9.01
CA ILE A 85 12.91 -8.49 -8.94
C ILE A 85 14.38 -8.11 -9.09
N ASP A 86 14.70 -7.29 -10.10
CA ASP A 86 16.06 -6.82 -10.32
C ASP A 86 16.45 -5.70 -9.35
N ASN A 87 15.53 -4.76 -9.13
CA ASN A 87 15.80 -3.61 -8.26
C ASN A 87 14.65 -3.44 -7.27
N VAL A 88 14.89 -3.86 -6.04
CA VAL A 88 13.88 -3.83 -4.97
C VAL A 88 13.47 -2.39 -4.65
N GLU A 89 14.42 -1.46 -4.60
CA GLU A 89 14.15 -0.08 -4.22
C GLU A 89 13.24 0.62 -5.24
N ILE A 90 13.50 0.44 -6.51
CA ILE A 90 12.65 1.00 -7.57
C ILE A 90 11.27 0.35 -7.55
N THR A 91 11.21 -0.97 -7.35
CA THR A 91 9.93 -1.66 -7.27
C THR A 91 9.09 -1.15 -6.09
N ALA A 92 9.73 -0.92 -4.95
CA ALA A 92 9.04 -0.37 -3.78
C ALA A 92 8.50 1.04 -4.06
N ASP A 93 9.29 1.88 -4.74
CA ASP A 93 8.85 3.22 -5.14
C ASP A 93 7.64 3.15 -6.06
N ILE A 94 7.67 2.26 -7.04
CA ILE A 94 6.56 2.08 -7.97
C ILE A 94 5.29 1.67 -7.23
N LEU A 95 5.39 0.70 -6.32
CA LEU A 95 4.24 0.26 -5.53
C LEU A 95 3.67 1.42 -4.70
N HIS A 96 4.54 2.18 -4.06
CA HIS A 96 4.12 3.34 -3.26
C HIS A 96 3.34 4.36 -4.11
N TYR A 97 3.88 4.74 -5.27
CA TYR A 97 3.22 5.73 -6.12
C TYR A 97 1.97 5.18 -6.81
N CYS A 98 1.93 3.87 -7.08
CA CYS A 98 0.71 3.24 -7.58
C CYS A 98 -0.41 3.36 -6.54
N ILE A 99 -0.12 3.10 -5.27
CA ILE A 99 -1.11 3.24 -4.20
C ILE A 99 -1.63 4.67 -4.14
N LYS A 100 -0.72 5.65 -4.17
CA LYS A 100 -1.10 7.06 -4.18
C LYS A 100 -2.05 7.38 -5.34
N GLY A 101 -1.76 6.84 -6.51
CA GLY A 101 -2.57 7.09 -7.70
C GLY A 101 -3.95 6.45 -7.66
N ILE A 102 -4.13 5.38 -6.92
CA ILE A 102 -5.42 4.67 -6.87
C ILE A 102 -6.26 4.99 -5.64
N GLU A 103 -5.77 5.84 -4.72
CA GLU A 103 -6.52 6.20 -3.51
C GLU A 103 -7.92 6.72 -3.82
N VAL A 104 -8.02 7.75 -4.66
CA VAL A 104 -9.31 8.36 -4.98
C VAL A 104 -10.24 7.41 -5.74
N PRO A 105 -9.79 6.75 -6.82
CA PRO A 105 -10.64 5.77 -7.49
C PRO A 105 -11.13 4.65 -6.57
N TYR A 106 -10.28 4.19 -5.65
CA TYR A 106 -10.67 3.16 -4.70
C TYR A 106 -11.77 3.65 -3.75
N ILE A 107 -11.60 4.86 -3.21
CA ILE A 107 -12.57 5.44 -2.27
C ILE A 107 -13.91 5.66 -2.97
N ARG A 108 -13.90 6.04 -4.24
CA ARG A 108 -15.11 6.24 -5.03
C ARG A 108 -15.77 4.96 -5.52
N GLY A 109 -15.18 3.80 -5.26
CA GLY A 109 -15.70 2.52 -5.71
C GLY A 109 -15.53 2.27 -7.21
N GLN A 110 -14.66 3.03 -7.89
CA GLN A 110 -14.39 2.85 -9.32
C GLN A 110 -13.49 1.66 -9.57
N ILE A 111 -12.62 1.36 -8.62
CA ILE A 111 -11.84 0.13 -8.55
C ILE A 111 -11.93 -0.37 -7.12
N GLY A 112 -11.72 -1.61 -6.88
CA GLY A 112 -11.63 -2.10 -5.52
C GLY A 112 -12.43 -3.34 -5.23
N GLU A 113 -13.63 -3.47 -5.77
CA GLU A 113 -14.38 -4.71 -5.63
C GLU A 113 -13.56 -5.87 -6.16
N GLU A 114 -12.83 -5.64 -7.24
CA GLU A 114 -11.94 -6.62 -7.85
C GLU A 114 -10.63 -6.79 -7.07
N LEU A 115 -10.22 -5.77 -6.32
CA LEU A 115 -9.02 -5.83 -5.49
C LEU A 115 -9.32 -6.40 -4.09
N ASP A 116 -10.58 -6.34 -3.69
CA ASP A 116 -11.03 -6.77 -2.37
C ASP A 116 -11.14 -8.28 -2.25
N ASP A 117 -11.38 -8.96 -3.36
CA ASP A 117 -11.57 -10.39 -3.38
C ASP A 117 -10.30 -11.10 -3.84
N GLU A 118 -10.33 -12.42 -3.72
CA GLU A 118 -9.20 -13.25 -4.10
C GLU A 118 -8.86 -13.13 -5.59
N THR A 119 -9.85 -12.80 -6.42
CA THR A 119 -9.67 -12.71 -7.86
C THR A 119 -8.85 -11.48 -8.23
N GLY A 120 -9.18 -10.32 -7.67
CA GLY A 120 -8.45 -9.08 -7.92
C GLY A 120 -7.03 -9.15 -7.43
N TRP A 121 -6.82 -9.78 -6.29
CA TRP A 121 -5.51 -9.89 -5.67
C TRP A 121 -4.52 -10.72 -6.49
N ARG A 122 -5.00 -11.54 -7.40
CA ARG A 122 -4.13 -12.34 -8.25
C ARG A 122 -3.26 -11.50 -9.18
N TYR A 123 -3.70 -10.29 -9.53
CA TYR A 123 -2.99 -9.47 -10.51
C TYR A 123 -1.83 -8.71 -9.90
N VAL A 124 -1.97 -8.22 -8.67
CA VAL A 124 -0.93 -7.41 -8.04
C VAL A 124 0.36 -8.20 -7.80
N PRO A 125 0.32 -9.39 -7.18
CA PRO A 125 1.56 -10.15 -6.97
C PRO A 125 2.23 -10.61 -8.25
N ARG A 126 1.45 -10.84 -9.32
CA ARG A 126 2.01 -11.31 -10.59
C ARG A 126 3.01 -10.33 -11.21
N LEU A 127 2.90 -9.06 -10.91
CA LEU A 127 3.85 -8.06 -11.39
C LEU A 127 5.24 -8.27 -10.81
N CYS A 128 5.34 -8.94 -9.66
CA CYS A 128 6.57 -9.12 -8.91
C CYS A 128 7.04 -10.58 -8.85
N MET A 129 6.17 -11.53 -9.11
CA MET A 129 6.48 -12.94 -8.91
C MET A 129 7.37 -13.53 -10.00
N ALA A 130 8.22 -14.47 -9.59
CA ALA A 130 9.05 -15.25 -10.51
C ALA A 130 8.19 -16.21 -11.33
N HIS A 131 8.61 -16.44 -12.58
CA HIS A 131 7.94 -17.35 -13.50
C HIS A 131 8.62 -18.69 -13.56
#